data_26c4749dd4b4f713df49b5ce384ff65c
#
_entry.id   26c4749dd4b4f713df49b5ce384ff65c
#
_cell.length_a   1.000
_cell.length_b   1.000
_cell.length_c   1.000
_cell.angle_alpha   90.00
_cell.angle_beta   90.00
_cell.angle_gamma   90.00
#
_symmetry.space_group_name_H-M   'P 1'
#
loop_
_entity.id
_entity.type
_entity.pdbx_description
1 polymer ?
#
loop_
_entity_poly.entity_id
_entity_poly.type
_entity_poly.pdbx_seq_one_letter_code
_entity_poly.pdbx_strand_id
1 'polypeptide(L)'
;MTEFQTLRVGVAGPVGSGKTALVDGSCKRMRERFNIAVVTNDIYTKEDAQFLMRSGALPTERIVGVETGGCPHTAIREDASLNLQAIDDLMRKFPRLDMVLVESGGDNLAATFSPELADITIYVIDVAGGDKIPRKGGPGITKSDLLVINKIDLAPYVGASLEVMERDARIQRGAKPFLFTNIRQGIGVDEVAAFVEKQGLLGLS
;
A
#
# COMPACT_ATOMS: atom_id res chain seq x y z
N MET A 1 27.47 15.70 1.75
CA MET A 1 26.15 15.82 2.41
C MET A 1 25.24 14.87 1.67
N THR A 2 24.87 13.76 2.27
CA THR A 2 23.82 12.87 1.72
C THR A 2 22.53 13.68 1.65
N GLU A 3 22.00 13.81 0.44
CA GLU A 3 20.72 14.48 0.21
C GLU A 3 19.63 13.68 0.94
N PHE A 4 18.82 14.34 1.76
CA PHE A 4 17.72 13.68 2.48
C PHE A 4 16.69 13.22 1.47
N GLN A 5 16.52 11.91 1.35
CA GLN A 5 15.58 11.32 0.39
C GLN A 5 14.33 10.85 1.13
N THR A 6 13.18 11.34 0.69
CA THR A 6 11.87 10.88 1.19
C THR A 6 11.53 9.52 0.58
N LEU A 7 11.27 8.51 1.43
CA LEU A 7 10.83 7.19 0.98
C LEU A 7 9.40 7.25 0.42
N ARG A 8 9.18 6.67 -0.75
CA ARG A 8 7.87 6.54 -1.38
C ARG A 8 7.40 5.08 -1.31
N VAL A 9 6.28 4.85 -0.61
CA VAL A 9 5.72 3.50 -0.40
C VAL A 9 4.43 3.36 -1.17
N GLY A 10 4.44 2.58 -2.24
CA GLY A 10 3.23 2.28 -3.02
C GLY A 10 2.39 1.17 -2.37
N VAL A 11 1.10 1.42 -2.18
CA VAL A 11 0.14 0.42 -1.67
C VAL A 11 -0.92 0.18 -2.74
N ALA A 12 -0.90 -1.00 -3.36
CA ALA A 12 -1.83 -1.39 -4.43
C ALA A 12 -2.62 -2.65 -4.07
N GLY A 13 -3.61 -2.97 -4.88
CA GLY A 13 -4.44 -4.17 -4.73
C GLY A 13 -5.90 -3.93 -5.14
N PRO A 14 -6.70 -4.99 -5.26
CA PRO A 14 -8.10 -4.92 -5.66
C PRO A 14 -8.93 -4.01 -4.76
N VAL A 15 -10.04 -3.51 -5.31
CA VAL A 15 -11.04 -2.79 -4.52
C VAL A 15 -11.52 -3.67 -3.38
N GLY A 16 -11.64 -3.09 -2.18
CA GLY A 16 -12.10 -3.80 -0.99
C GLY A 16 -11.06 -4.72 -0.34
N SER A 17 -9.84 -4.86 -0.85
CA SER A 17 -8.80 -5.73 -0.24
C SER A 17 -8.32 -5.25 1.13
N GLY A 18 -8.52 -3.96 1.45
CA GLY A 18 -8.13 -3.36 2.73
C GLY A 18 -6.90 -2.46 2.65
N LYS A 19 -6.57 -1.93 1.47
CA LYS A 19 -5.46 -0.97 1.27
C LYS A 19 -5.55 0.23 2.20
N THR A 20 -6.69 0.94 2.18
CA THR A 20 -6.93 2.13 3.00
C THR A 20 -6.82 1.83 4.50
N ALA A 21 -7.34 0.67 4.93
CA ALA A 21 -7.18 0.23 6.32
C ALA A 21 -5.72 -0.07 6.68
N LEU A 22 -4.94 -0.61 5.73
CA LEU A 22 -3.50 -0.84 5.91
C LEU A 22 -2.74 0.48 6.02
N VAL A 23 -3.05 1.44 5.15
CA VAL A 23 -2.46 2.79 5.20
C VAL A 23 -2.77 3.45 6.54
N ASP A 24 -4.05 3.42 6.98
CA ASP A 24 -4.47 3.94 8.29
C ASP A 24 -3.70 3.31 9.45
N GLY A 25 -3.68 1.97 9.49
CA GLY A 25 -2.99 1.23 10.53
C GLY A 25 -1.49 1.50 10.56
N SER A 26 -0.85 1.53 9.39
CA SER A 26 0.58 1.82 9.25
C SER A 26 0.92 3.25 9.70
N CYS A 27 0.14 4.25 9.29
CA CYS A 27 0.31 5.62 9.75
C CYS A 27 0.23 5.72 11.29
N LYS A 28 -0.78 5.11 11.90
CA LYS A 28 -0.96 5.13 13.36
C LYS A 28 0.19 4.45 14.12
N ARG A 29 0.84 3.43 13.53
CA ARG A 29 2.02 2.76 14.12
C ARG A 29 3.30 3.57 14.02
N MET A 30 3.44 4.35 12.95
CA MET A 30 4.72 4.99 12.59
C MET A 30 4.76 6.49 12.87
N ARG A 31 3.63 7.21 12.91
CA ARG A 31 3.55 8.68 12.95
C ARG A 31 4.24 9.35 14.14
N GLU A 32 4.41 8.64 15.25
CA GLU A 32 5.10 9.19 16.44
C GLU A 32 6.64 9.17 16.29
N ARG A 33 7.13 8.37 15.31
CA ARG A 33 8.56 8.18 15.06
C ARG A 33 9.03 8.77 13.75
N PHE A 34 8.11 8.90 12.79
CA PHE A 34 8.40 9.32 11.43
C PHE A 34 7.48 10.44 10.95
N ASN A 35 8.04 11.33 10.16
CA ASN A 35 7.33 12.42 9.51
C ASN A 35 6.67 11.89 8.21
N ILE A 36 5.37 11.60 8.26
CA ILE A 36 4.63 10.86 7.24
C ILE A 36 3.61 11.77 6.55
N ALA A 37 3.40 11.52 5.25
CA ALA A 37 2.26 12.02 4.49
C ALA A 37 1.62 10.90 3.66
N VAL A 38 0.41 11.12 3.16
CA VAL A 38 -0.34 10.15 2.36
C VAL A 38 -0.92 10.82 1.13
N VAL A 39 -0.81 10.12 0.00
CA VAL A 39 -1.54 10.42 -1.25
C VAL A 39 -2.44 9.22 -1.55
N THR A 40 -3.74 9.44 -1.71
CA THR A 40 -4.69 8.41 -2.14
C THR A 40 -5.19 8.71 -3.54
N ASN A 41 -5.37 7.67 -4.33
CA ASN A 41 -5.94 7.77 -5.67
C ASN A 41 -7.35 7.20 -5.68
N ASP A 42 -8.29 7.96 -6.26
CA ASP A 42 -9.64 7.48 -6.53
C ASP A 42 -10.08 7.98 -7.91
N ILE A 43 -11.03 7.28 -8.53
CA ILE A 43 -11.47 7.60 -9.90
C ILE A 43 -12.32 8.86 -9.90
N TYR A 44 -13.30 8.97 -9.01
CA TYR A 44 -14.31 10.04 -8.98
C TYR A 44 -14.51 10.68 -7.61
N THR A 45 -13.90 10.17 -6.57
CA THR A 45 -14.16 10.60 -5.20
C THR A 45 -12.85 10.78 -4.43
N LYS A 46 -12.96 11.30 -3.22
CA LYS A 46 -11.84 11.35 -2.26
C LYS A 46 -12.20 10.56 -1.00
N GLU A 47 -12.97 9.46 -1.16
CA GLU A 47 -13.47 8.69 -0.02
C GLU A 47 -12.37 8.13 0.84
N ASP A 48 -11.31 7.58 0.24
CA ASP A 48 -10.16 7.03 0.95
C ASP A 48 -9.42 8.11 1.75
N ALA A 49 -9.18 9.30 1.15
CA ALA A 49 -8.62 10.44 1.85
C ALA A 49 -9.51 10.90 3.01
N GLN A 50 -10.81 11.01 2.77
CA GLN A 50 -11.79 11.38 3.80
C GLN A 50 -11.86 10.36 4.93
N PHE A 51 -11.78 9.06 4.61
CA PHE A 51 -11.70 8.01 5.61
C PHE A 51 -10.47 8.20 6.51
N LEU A 52 -9.28 8.37 5.92
CA LEU A 52 -8.04 8.57 6.67
C LEU A 52 -8.06 9.83 7.55
N MET A 53 -8.68 10.91 7.06
CA MET A 53 -8.87 12.13 7.85
C MET A 53 -9.80 11.89 9.04
N ARG A 54 -10.97 11.23 8.81
CA ARG A 54 -11.94 10.93 9.88
C ARG A 54 -11.38 9.95 10.91
N SER A 55 -10.58 8.99 10.50
CA SER A 55 -9.96 8.01 11.40
C SER A 55 -8.85 8.60 12.26
N GLY A 56 -8.37 9.81 11.92
CA GLY A 56 -7.24 10.43 12.58
C GLY A 56 -5.92 9.71 12.30
N ALA A 57 -5.75 9.13 11.10
CA ALA A 57 -4.50 8.50 10.68
C ALA A 57 -3.32 9.47 10.79
N LEU A 58 -3.50 10.66 10.21
CA LEU A 58 -2.58 11.79 10.26
C LEU A 58 -3.37 13.11 10.36
N PRO A 59 -2.72 14.24 10.67
CA PRO A 59 -3.30 15.58 10.46
C PRO A 59 -3.79 15.76 9.02
N THR A 60 -4.96 16.39 8.86
CA THR A 60 -5.64 16.52 7.56
C THR A 60 -4.76 17.10 6.45
N GLU A 61 -3.91 18.06 6.79
CA GLU A 61 -2.99 18.71 5.85
C GLU A 61 -1.88 17.81 5.30
N ARG A 62 -1.73 16.59 5.85
CA ARG A 62 -0.79 15.55 5.40
C ARG A 62 -1.42 14.48 4.53
N ILE A 63 -2.71 14.59 4.26
CA ILE A 63 -3.47 13.63 3.47
C ILE A 63 -4.02 14.35 2.23
N VAL A 64 -3.64 13.87 1.04
CA VAL A 64 -4.06 14.41 -0.25
C VAL A 64 -4.80 13.34 -1.04
N GLY A 65 -6.03 13.63 -1.44
CA GLY A 65 -6.78 12.80 -2.38
C GLY A 65 -6.60 13.32 -3.81
N VAL A 66 -6.14 12.46 -4.71
CA VAL A 66 -6.00 12.71 -6.15
C VAL A 66 -7.15 12.03 -6.89
N GLU A 67 -7.92 12.82 -7.65
CA GLU A 67 -8.94 12.30 -8.55
C GLU A 67 -8.30 12.03 -9.91
N THR A 68 -8.29 10.77 -10.33
CA THR A 68 -7.57 10.36 -11.54
C THR A 68 -8.41 10.43 -12.80
N GLY A 69 -9.73 10.59 -12.68
CA GLY A 69 -10.67 10.83 -13.79
C GLY A 69 -10.77 9.73 -14.85
N GLY A 70 -10.09 8.60 -14.62
CA GLY A 70 -9.98 7.52 -15.59
C GLY A 70 -9.50 6.21 -14.98
N CYS A 71 -8.67 5.46 -15.71
CA CYS A 71 -8.15 4.19 -15.25
C CYS A 71 -7.12 4.39 -14.09
N PRO A 72 -7.35 3.80 -12.90
CA PRO A 72 -6.44 3.94 -11.77
C PRO A 72 -5.01 3.44 -12.04
N HIS A 73 -4.85 2.49 -12.96
CA HIS A 73 -3.54 1.98 -13.36
C HIS A 73 -2.70 3.04 -14.06
N THR A 74 -3.33 3.86 -14.90
CA THR A 74 -2.64 4.93 -15.62
C THR A 74 -2.01 5.91 -14.64
N ALA A 75 -2.75 6.31 -13.61
CA ALA A 75 -2.31 7.31 -12.64
C ALA A 75 -1.11 6.89 -11.76
N ILE A 76 -0.86 5.59 -11.62
CA ILE A 76 0.26 5.10 -10.81
C ILE A 76 1.42 4.57 -11.67
N ARG A 77 1.25 4.45 -12.98
CA ARG A 77 2.25 3.85 -13.86
C ARG A 77 2.54 4.64 -15.13
N GLU A 78 1.53 4.88 -15.98
CA GLU A 78 1.73 5.45 -17.32
C GLU A 78 1.79 6.97 -17.30
N ASP A 79 0.97 7.60 -16.47
CA ASP A 79 0.95 9.04 -16.24
C ASP A 79 0.82 9.33 -14.75
N ALA A 80 1.95 9.26 -14.05
CA ALA A 80 2.03 9.52 -12.62
C ALA A 80 2.10 11.01 -12.27
N SER A 81 1.94 11.91 -13.22
CA SER A 81 2.19 13.36 -13.08
C SER A 81 1.40 13.98 -11.93
N LEU A 82 0.10 13.66 -11.78
CA LEU A 82 -0.73 14.19 -10.69
C LEU A 82 -0.25 13.72 -9.32
N ASN A 83 0.15 12.47 -9.21
CA ASN A 83 0.70 11.92 -7.97
C ASN A 83 2.05 12.51 -7.63
N LEU A 84 2.95 12.64 -8.60
CA LEU A 84 4.26 13.27 -8.42
C LEU A 84 4.09 14.73 -7.98
N GLN A 85 3.17 15.48 -8.61
CA GLN A 85 2.86 16.84 -8.21
C GLN A 85 2.34 16.91 -6.77
N ALA A 86 1.43 16.01 -6.36
CA ALA A 86 0.92 15.96 -5.00
C ALA A 86 2.02 15.66 -3.97
N ILE A 87 2.94 14.74 -4.30
CA ILE A 87 4.10 14.42 -3.47
C ILE A 87 5.03 15.63 -3.34
N ASP A 88 5.34 16.29 -4.45
CA ASP A 88 6.21 17.48 -4.45
C ASP A 88 5.61 18.64 -3.65
N ASP A 89 4.29 18.84 -3.71
CA ASP A 89 3.59 19.84 -2.91
C ASP A 89 3.65 19.50 -1.41
N LEU A 90 3.51 18.23 -1.04
CA LEU A 90 3.68 17.75 0.34
C LEU A 90 5.12 17.95 0.82
N MET A 91 6.12 17.60 0.01
CA MET A 91 7.54 17.75 0.36
C MET A 91 7.92 19.23 0.54
N ARG A 92 7.36 20.13 -0.28
CA ARG A 92 7.52 21.60 -0.13
C ARG A 92 6.88 22.12 1.16
N LYS A 93 5.69 21.61 1.47
CA LYS A 93 4.94 22.03 2.66
C LYS A 93 5.53 21.48 3.96
N PHE A 94 6.06 20.28 3.92
CA PHE A 94 6.63 19.57 5.06
C PHE A 94 8.08 19.17 4.80
N PRO A 95 9.05 20.08 5.04
CA PRO A 95 10.46 19.74 4.89
C PRO A 95 10.85 18.54 5.75
N ARG A 96 11.67 17.64 5.18
CA ARG A 96 12.11 16.40 5.84
C ARG A 96 10.97 15.40 6.12
N LEU A 97 10.07 15.19 5.15
CA LEU A 97 9.20 14.01 5.18
C LEU A 97 10.06 12.75 5.10
N ASP A 98 9.94 11.87 6.10
CA ASP A 98 10.63 10.58 6.08
C ASP A 98 10.00 9.67 5.03
N MET A 99 8.67 9.70 4.90
CA MET A 99 7.97 8.89 3.91
C MET A 99 6.65 9.48 3.42
N VAL A 100 6.27 9.07 2.20
CA VAL A 100 4.94 9.26 1.62
C VAL A 100 4.37 7.90 1.25
N LEU A 101 3.21 7.56 1.80
CA LEU A 101 2.45 6.39 1.35
C LEU A 101 1.55 6.81 0.18
N VAL A 102 1.60 6.06 -0.91
CA VAL A 102 0.79 6.31 -2.12
C VAL A 102 -0.15 5.14 -2.33
N GLU A 103 -1.44 5.35 -2.11
CA GLU A 103 -2.47 4.32 -2.29
C GLU A 103 -3.04 4.36 -3.71
N SER A 104 -3.14 3.20 -4.38
CA SER A 104 -3.80 3.08 -5.68
C SER A 104 -5.32 3.03 -5.56
N GLY A 105 -6.04 3.48 -6.59
CA GLY A 105 -7.51 3.50 -6.64
C GLY A 105 -8.19 2.12 -6.79
N GLY A 106 -7.40 1.04 -6.70
CA GLY A 106 -7.89 -0.33 -6.86
C GLY A 106 -7.60 -0.91 -8.25
N ASP A 107 -7.30 -2.19 -8.30
CA ASP A 107 -6.87 -2.88 -9.51
C ASP A 107 -7.28 -4.36 -9.53
N ASN A 108 -6.96 -5.07 -10.61
CA ASN A 108 -7.30 -6.46 -10.86
C ASN A 108 -6.06 -7.37 -10.94
N LEU A 109 -5.10 -7.25 -10.05
CA LEU A 109 -3.82 -7.98 -9.98
C LEU A 109 -2.75 -7.51 -10.98
N ALA A 110 -3.04 -6.53 -11.82
CA ALA A 110 -2.14 -6.07 -12.88
C ALA A 110 -1.34 -4.82 -12.50
N ALA A 111 -1.77 -4.07 -11.47
CA ALA A 111 -1.16 -2.80 -11.13
C ALA A 111 0.25 -2.98 -10.59
N THR A 112 1.14 -2.13 -11.10
CA THR A 112 2.47 -1.89 -10.57
C THR A 112 2.71 -0.39 -10.58
N PHE A 113 3.35 0.12 -9.54
CA PHE A 113 3.79 1.52 -9.52
C PHE A 113 4.94 1.75 -10.52
N SER A 114 5.00 2.94 -11.09
CA SER A 114 6.21 3.36 -11.78
C SER A 114 7.37 3.51 -10.77
N PRO A 115 8.62 3.24 -11.16
CA PRO A 115 9.78 3.43 -10.28
C PRO A 115 9.96 4.88 -9.80
N GLU A 116 9.38 5.84 -10.53
CA GLU A 116 9.42 7.26 -10.16
C GLU A 116 8.45 7.58 -9.03
N LEU A 117 7.41 6.75 -8.85
CA LEU A 117 6.35 6.99 -7.87
C LEU A 117 6.52 6.21 -6.58
N ALA A 118 7.16 5.04 -6.61
CA ALA A 118 7.35 4.21 -5.44
C ALA A 118 8.73 3.54 -5.44
N ASP A 119 9.45 3.69 -4.32
CA ASP A 119 10.73 3.03 -4.06
C ASP A 119 10.52 1.59 -3.60
N ILE A 120 9.48 1.35 -2.80
CA ILE A 120 9.01 0.02 -2.38
C ILE A 120 7.51 -0.11 -2.59
N THR A 121 7.05 -1.33 -2.83
CA THR A 121 5.66 -1.62 -3.17
C THR A 121 5.07 -2.70 -2.27
N ILE A 122 3.88 -2.44 -1.74
CA ILE A 122 3.06 -3.39 -0.99
C ILE A 122 1.83 -3.71 -1.82
N TYR A 123 1.58 -4.98 -2.05
CA TYR A 123 0.38 -5.43 -2.74
C TYR A 123 -0.56 -6.14 -1.80
N VAL A 124 -1.81 -5.71 -1.71
CA VAL A 124 -2.81 -6.23 -0.77
C VAL A 124 -3.86 -7.01 -1.52
N ILE A 125 -3.99 -8.30 -1.21
CA ILE A 125 -5.11 -9.15 -1.60
C ILE A 125 -5.87 -9.60 -0.35
N ASP A 126 -7.02 -10.20 -0.50
CA ASP A 126 -7.75 -10.77 0.64
C ASP A 126 -8.30 -12.18 0.34
N VAL A 127 -8.67 -12.90 1.39
CA VAL A 127 -9.16 -14.27 1.29
C VAL A 127 -10.54 -14.38 0.61
N ALA A 128 -11.34 -13.30 0.61
CA ALA A 128 -12.66 -13.30 -0.02
C ALA A 128 -12.58 -13.36 -1.55
N GLY A 129 -11.45 -12.99 -2.14
CA GLY A 129 -11.17 -13.21 -3.56
C GLY A 129 -10.95 -14.68 -3.93
N GLY A 130 -10.85 -15.57 -2.94
CA GLY A 130 -10.63 -17.01 -3.05
C GLY A 130 -9.17 -17.43 -2.92
N ASP A 131 -8.95 -18.66 -2.47
CA ASP A 131 -7.63 -19.22 -2.17
C ASP A 131 -6.71 -19.37 -3.42
N LYS A 132 -7.29 -19.28 -4.61
CA LYS A 132 -6.57 -19.39 -5.88
C LYS A 132 -5.93 -18.08 -6.34
N ILE A 133 -6.17 -16.96 -5.66
CA ILE A 133 -5.63 -15.65 -6.07
C ILE A 133 -4.10 -15.67 -6.15
N PRO A 134 -3.34 -16.14 -5.15
CA PRO A 134 -1.88 -16.19 -5.28
C PRO A 134 -1.40 -16.99 -6.50
N ARG A 135 -2.05 -18.12 -6.79
CA ARG A 135 -1.71 -19.00 -7.93
C ARG A 135 -1.93 -18.32 -9.29
N LYS A 136 -2.93 -17.43 -9.41
CA LYS A 136 -3.16 -16.69 -10.64
C LYS A 136 -1.96 -15.80 -11.00
N GLY A 137 -1.17 -15.43 -10.02
CA GLY A 137 -0.02 -14.57 -10.23
C GLY A 137 -0.43 -13.16 -10.65
N GLY A 138 0.33 -12.60 -11.58
CA GLY A 138 0.18 -11.22 -12.00
C GLY A 138 1.26 -10.33 -11.37
N PRO A 139 1.55 -9.16 -11.99
CA PRO A 139 2.63 -8.30 -11.55
C PRO A 139 2.51 -7.83 -10.09
N GLY A 140 1.30 -7.54 -9.62
CA GLY A 140 1.07 -7.14 -8.23
C GLY A 140 1.53 -8.21 -7.24
N ILE A 141 1.21 -9.49 -7.52
CA ILE A 141 1.60 -10.61 -6.65
C ILE A 141 3.09 -10.92 -6.76
N THR A 142 3.63 -10.98 -7.98
CA THR A 142 4.99 -11.51 -8.22
C THR A 142 6.08 -10.46 -8.09
N LYS A 143 5.79 -9.18 -8.37
CA LYS A 143 6.80 -8.11 -8.43
C LYS A 143 6.83 -7.23 -7.19
N SER A 144 5.71 -7.08 -6.45
CA SER A 144 5.70 -6.29 -5.22
C SER A 144 6.77 -6.73 -4.22
N ASP A 145 7.29 -5.81 -3.44
CA ASP A 145 8.31 -6.10 -2.42
C ASP A 145 7.69 -6.86 -1.24
N LEU A 146 6.47 -6.51 -0.87
CA LEU A 146 5.66 -7.24 0.13
C LEU A 146 4.28 -7.59 -0.44
N LEU A 147 3.84 -8.84 -0.28
CA LEU A 147 2.45 -9.24 -0.49
C LEU A 147 1.74 -9.36 0.85
N VAL A 148 0.59 -8.71 0.99
CA VAL A 148 -0.28 -8.82 2.17
C VAL A 148 -1.52 -9.61 1.77
N ILE A 149 -1.79 -10.72 2.48
CA ILE A 149 -2.99 -11.56 2.36
C ILE A 149 -3.89 -11.25 3.55
N ASN A 150 -4.88 -10.39 3.34
CA ASN A 150 -5.70 -9.80 4.39
C ASN A 150 -6.99 -10.57 4.67
N LYS A 151 -7.68 -10.20 5.76
CA LYS A 151 -8.98 -10.72 6.19
C LYS A 151 -8.96 -12.23 6.47
N ILE A 152 -7.88 -12.72 7.05
CA ILE A 152 -7.72 -14.17 7.33
C ILE A 152 -8.82 -14.75 8.21
N ASP A 153 -9.47 -13.92 9.01
CA ASP A 153 -10.65 -14.28 9.82
C ASP A 153 -11.85 -14.69 8.97
N LEU A 154 -11.94 -14.22 7.72
CA LEU A 154 -13.02 -14.59 6.80
C LEU A 154 -12.78 -15.93 6.08
N ALA A 155 -11.57 -16.50 6.13
CA ALA A 155 -11.23 -17.70 5.39
C ALA A 155 -12.21 -18.87 5.59
N PRO A 156 -12.66 -19.21 6.81
CA PRO A 156 -13.65 -20.27 7.03
C PRO A 156 -15.01 -19.98 6.41
N TYR A 157 -15.40 -18.71 6.33
CA TYR A 157 -16.72 -18.29 5.84
C TYR A 157 -16.81 -18.23 4.31
N VAL A 158 -15.66 -18.04 3.65
CA VAL A 158 -15.59 -17.96 2.18
C VAL A 158 -15.01 -19.25 1.56
N GLY A 159 -14.74 -20.28 2.38
CA GLY A 159 -14.19 -21.54 1.93
C GLY A 159 -12.76 -21.44 1.38
N ALA A 160 -11.98 -20.44 1.84
CA ALA A 160 -10.60 -20.28 1.43
C ALA A 160 -9.65 -21.04 2.37
N SER A 161 -8.67 -21.74 1.79
CA SER A 161 -7.60 -22.39 2.55
C SER A 161 -6.37 -21.50 2.63
N LEU A 162 -5.99 -21.10 3.86
CA LEU A 162 -4.76 -20.34 4.08
C LEU A 162 -3.51 -21.14 3.70
N GLU A 163 -3.52 -22.46 3.91
CA GLU A 163 -2.41 -23.34 3.52
C GLU A 163 -2.20 -23.37 2.00
N VAL A 164 -3.31 -23.37 1.22
CA VAL A 164 -3.25 -23.27 -0.24
C VAL A 164 -2.69 -21.91 -0.66
N MET A 165 -3.16 -20.83 -0.04
CA MET A 165 -2.68 -19.48 -0.33
C MET A 165 -1.19 -19.33 0.02
N GLU A 166 -0.75 -19.88 1.15
CA GLU A 166 0.66 -19.85 1.56
C GLU A 166 1.55 -20.59 0.56
N ARG A 167 1.19 -21.83 0.23
CA ARG A 167 1.93 -22.66 -0.74
C ARG A 167 2.06 -21.92 -2.08
N ASP A 168 0.94 -21.43 -2.60
CA ASP A 168 0.88 -20.79 -3.91
C ASP A 168 1.61 -19.43 -3.90
N ALA A 169 1.54 -18.67 -2.80
CA ALA A 169 2.32 -17.43 -2.64
C ALA A 169 3.84 -17.74 -2.62
N ARG A 170 4.28 -18.77 -1.91
CA ARG A 170 5.71 -19.20 -1.92
C ARG A 170 6.17 -19.56 -3.32
N ILE A 171 5.36 -20.30 -4.09
CA ILE A 171 5.71 -20.67 -5.47
C ILE A 171 5.85 -19.42 -6.36
N GLN A 172 4.89 -18.49 -6.27
CA GLN A 172 4.87 -17.30 -7.14
C GLN A 172 5.91 -16.24 -6.77
N ARG A 173 6.27 -16.15 -5.50
CA ARG A 173 7.13 -15.08 -4.99
C ARG A 173 8.57 -15.52 -4.74
N GLY A 174 8.85 -16.82 -4.65
CA GLY A 174 10.17 -17.31 -4.29
C GLY A 174 10.61 -16.80 -2.92
N ALA A 175 11.71 -16.04 -2.87
CA ALA A 175 12.25 -15.48 -1.64
C ALA A 175 11.57 -14.17 -1.16
N LYS A 176 10.70 -13.59 -1.97
CA LYS A 176 10.02 -12.33 -1.61
C LYS A 176 9.00 -12.57 -0.48
N PRO A 177 8.96 -11.69 0.54
CA PRO A 177 8.11 -11.87 1.71
C PRO A 177 6.62 -11.71 1.40
N PHE A 178 5.80 -12.43 2.16
CA PHE A 178 4.37 -12.20 2.25
C PHE A 178 3.90 -12.37 3.70
N LEU A 179 2.78 -11.73 4.05
CA LEU A 179 2.21 -11.74 5.38
C LEU A 179 0.72 -12.06 5.32
N PHE A 180 0.26 -12.87 6.25
CA PHE A 180 -1.15 -13.05 6.54
C PHE A 180 -1.60 -12.02 7.58
N THR A 181 -2.70 -11.32 7.32
CA THR A 181 -3.14 -10.22 8.18
C THR A 181 -4.65 -10.24 8.44
N ASN A 182 -5.03 -9.68 9.58
CA ASN A 182 -6.37 -9.16 9.83
C ASN A 182 -6.21 -7.70 10.27
N ILE A 183 -6.13 -6.81 9.30
CA ILE A 183 -5.84 -5.39 9.51
C ILE A 183 -6.88 -4.75 10.43
N ARG A 184 -8.15 -5.15 10.29
CA ARG A 184 -9.24 -4.64 11.12
C ARG A 184 -9.02 -4.91 12.62
N GLN A 185 -8.39 -6.03 12.95
CA GLN A 185 -8.04 -6.42 14.32
C GLN A 185 -6.60 -6.04 14.70
N GLY A 186 -5.86 -5.37 13.81
CA GLY A 186 -4.48 -4.97 14.02
C GLY A 186 -3.46 -6.09 13.82
N ILE A 187 -3.88 -7.30 13.40
CA ILE A 187 -2.99 -8.45 13.21
C ILE A 187 -2.17 -8.25 11.93
N GLY A 188 -0.85 -8.31 12.05
CA GLY A 188 0.10 -8.18 10.94
C GLY A 188 0.45 -6.73 10.57
N VAL A 189 -0.18 -5.71 11.18
CA VAL A 189 0.10 -4.30 10.89
C VAL A 189 1.48 -3.88 11.37
N ASP A 190 1.91 -4.39 12.54
CA ASP A 190 3.23 -4.10 13.09
C ASP A 190 4.35 -4.71 12.22
N GLU A 191 4.12 -5.89 11.67
CA GLU A 191 5.05 -6.56 10.75
C GLU A 191 5.16 -5.80 9.41
N VAL A 192 4.05 -5.23 8.91
CA VAL A 192 4.09 -4.37 7.72
C VAL A 192 4.87 -3.08 8.02
N ALA A 193 4.62 -2.44 9.15
CA ALA A 193 5.38 -1.25 9.56
C ALA A 193 6.89 -1.56 9.68
N ALA A 194 7.25 -2.66 10.34
CA ALA A 194 8.63 -3.10 10.46
C ALA A 194 9.28 -3.40 9.10
N PHE A 195 8.53 -3.96 8.15
CA PHE A 195 9.00 -4.17 6.78
C PHE A 195 9.33 -2.84 6.10
N VAL A 196 8.42 -1.85 6.17
CA VAL A 196 8.64 -0.52 5.60
C VAL A 196 9.87 0.14 6.19
N GLU A 197 10.03 0.10 7.51
CA GLU A 197 11.18 0.66 8.22
C GLU A 197 12.50 0.00 7.77
N LYS A 198 12.52 -1.34 7.74
CA LYS A 198 13.73 -2.09 7.44
C LYS A 198 14.16 -1.98 5.98
N GLN A 199 13.21 -2.11 5.05
CA GLN A 199 13.53 -2.15 3.62
C GLN A 199 13.62 -0.76 3.00
N GLY A 200 12.81 0.17 3.47
CA GLY A 200 12.73 1.50 2.92
C GLY A 200 13.75 2.45 3.54
N LEU A 201 13.68 2.67 4.85
CA LEU A 201 14.50 3.70 5.50
C LEU A 201 15.96 3.29 5.70
N LEU A 202 16.25 2.00 5.94
CA LEU A 202 17.63 1.52 6.06
C LEU A 202 18.30 1.29 4.69
N GLY A 203 17.55 1.16 3.62
CA GLY A 203 18.08 1.02 2.26
C GLY A 203 18.48 2.35 1.63
N LEU A 204 18.10 3.48 2.21
CA LEU A 204 18.40 4.83 1.74
C LEU A 204 19.60 5.47 2.50
N SER A 205 20.20 4.76 3.46
CA SER A 205 21.32 5.24 4.29
C SER A 205 22.70 4.83 3.76
#